data_68ba05e242cf8977fb289b30dc810d03
#
_entry.id   68ba05e242cf8977fb289b30dc810d03
#
_cell.length_a   1.000
_cell.length_b   1.000
_cell.length_c   1.000
_cell.angle_alpha   90.00
_cell.angle_beta   90.00
_cell.angle_gamma   90.00
#
_symmetry.space_group_name_H-M   'P 1'
#
loop_
_entity.id
_entity.type
_entity.pdbx_description
1 polymer ?
#
loop_
_entity_poly.entity_id
_entity_poly.type
_entity_poly.pdbx_seq_one_letter_code
_entity_poly.pdbx_strand_id
1 'polypeptide(L)' 'MAKKKNRDIEKGYTTKQMVAKLRRLADCLANGKQFQIQIAGERIQIPAKALFNIEHEREGNTEEVEFQFKWER' A
#
# COMPACT_ATOMS: atom_id res chain seq x y z
N MET A 1 -24.30 -14.44 -7.79
CA MET A 1 -23.44 -13.34 -8.06
C MET A 1 -22.33 -13.21 -7.03
N ALA A 2 -21.23 -12.75 -7.47
CA ALA A 2 -20.10 -12.66 -6.58
C ALA A 2 -20.27 -11.50 -5.63
N LYS A 3 -20.08 -11.76 -4.37
CA LYS A 3 -20.10 -10.74 -3.39
C LYS A 3 -18.77 -10.07 -3.33
N LYS A 4 -18.83 -8.79 -3.21
CA LYS A 4 -17.63 -8.06 -2.93
C LYS A 4 -17.15 -8.49 -1.57
N LYS A 5 -15.95 -8.96 -1.51
CA LYS A 5 -15.38 -9.39 -0.25
C LYS A 5 -14.43 -8.37 0.29
N ASN A 6 -14.50 -8.21 1.58
CA ASN A 6 -13.49 -7.41 2.26
C ASN A 6 -12.19 -8.18 2.27
N ARG A 7 -11.11 -7.44 2.18
CA ARG A 7 -9.79 -8.03 2.15
C ARG A 7 -8.88 -7.21 3.03
N ASP A 8 -8.24 -7.88 3.97
CA ASP A 8 -7.33 -7.22 4.89
C ASP A 8 -6.16 -8.16 5.09
N ILE A 9 -5.17 -8.01 4.23
CA ILE A 9 -4.03 -8.93 4.17
C ILE A 9 -2.75 -8.14 4.29
N GLU A 10 -1.84 -8.64 5.10
CA GLU A 10 -0.50 -8.06 5.13
C GLU A 10 0.52 -9.09 4.68
N LYS A 11 1.60 -8.60 4.15
CA LYS A 11 2.66 -9.44 3.63
C LYS A 11 3.98 -8.90 4.12
N GLY A 12 4.80 -9.79 4.67
CA GLY A 12 6.13 -9.40 5.13
C GLY A 12 7.12 -9.39 3.99
N TYR A 13 8.09 -8.48 4.07
CA TYR A 13 9.12 -8.33 3.05
C TYR A 13 10.48 -8.16 3.70
N THR A 14 11.52 -8.53 2.97
CA THR A 14 12.87 -8.21 3.38
C THR A 14 13.11 -6.72 3.19
N THR A 15 14.15 -6.20 3.85
CA THR A 15 14.51 -4.80 3.69
C THR A 15 14.76 -4.45 2.23
N LYS A 16 15.46 -5.33 1.52
CA LYS A 16 15.77 -5.09 0.12
C LYS A 16 14.51 -4.99 -0.73
N GLN A 17 13.57 -5.90 -0.48
CA GLN A 17 12.30 -5.87 -1.21
C GLN A 17 11.50 -4.63 -0.89
N MET A 18 11.48 -4.24 0.38
CA MET A 18 10.74 -3.05 0.79
C MET A 18 11.34 -1.79 0.15
N VAL A 19 12.67 -1.68 0.15
CA VAL A 19 13.33 -0.52 -0.46
C VAL A 19 12.96 -0.41 -1.93
N ALA A 20 12.99 -1.54 -2.65
CA ALA A 20 12.67 -1.52 -4.08
C ALA A 20 11.24 -1.05 -4.32
N LYS A 21 10.29 -1.51 -3.48
CA LYS A 21 8.90 -1.11 -3.61
C LYS A 21 8.71 0.36 -3.29
N LEU A 22 9.36 0.85 -2.26
CA LEU A 22 9.25 2.26 -1.89
C LEU A 22 9.81 3.17 -2.97
N ARG A 23 10.93 2.77 -3.59
CA ARG A 23 11.52 3.56 -4.67
C ARG A 23 10.60 3.64 -5.88
N ARG A 24 9.99 2.49 -6.26
CA ARG A 24 9.06 2.48 -7.39
C ARG A 24 7.84 3.34 -7.09
N LEU A 25 7.33 3.25 -5.86
CA LEU A 25 6.19 4.05 -5.46
C LEU A 25 6.50 5.54 -5.53
N ALA A 26 7.66 5.93 -4.99
CA ALA A 26 8.06 7.32 -5.00
C ALA A 26 8.19 7.85 -6.43
N ASP A 27 8.77 7.05 -7.33
CA ASP A 27 8.93 7.44 -8.72
C ASP A 27 7.56 7.63 -9.40
N CYS A 28 6.62 6.73 -9.16
CA CYS A 28 5.29 6.85 -9.74
C CYS A 28 4.60 8.11 -9.25
N LEU A 29 4.67 8.37 -7.95
CA LEU A 29 4.07 9.57 -7.40
C LEU A 29 4.69 10.84 -7.96
N ALA A 30 6.02 10.84 -8.08
CA ALA A 30 6.71 12.01 -8.61
C ALA A 30 6.30 12.31 -10.04
N ASN A 31 5.92 11.29 -10.80
CA ASN A 31 5.55 11.45 -12.19
C ASN A 31 4.04 11.46 -12.43
N GLY A 32 3.25 11.51 -11.37
CA GLY A 32 1.81 11.55 -11.49
C GLY A 32 1.21 10.30 -12.10
N LYS A 33 1.86 9.15 -11.91
CA LYS A 33 1.42 7.89 -12.49
C LYS A 33 0.83 6.97 -11.45
N GLN A 34 -0.02 6.05 -11.91
CA GLN A 34 -0.53 5.05 -11.00
C GLN A 34 0.59 4.06 -10.64
N PHE A 35 0.47 3.45 -9.48
CA PHE A 35 1.44 2.49 -9.00
C PHE A 35 0.80 1.11 -8.94
N GLN A 36 1.48 0.12 -9.48
CA GLN A 36 0.98 -1.24 -9.49
C GLN A 36 1.83 -2.09 -8.56
N ILE A 37 1.16 -2.82 -7.68
CA ILE A 37 1.85 -3.68 -6.73
C ILE A 37 1.07 -4.97 -6.57
N GLN A 38 1.79 -6.07 -6.41
CA GLN A 38 1.17 -7.36 -6.17
C GLN A 38 1.31 -7.70 -4.70
N ILE A 39 0.18 -7.98 -4.04
CA ILE A 39 0.17 -8.30 -2.63
C ILE A 39 -0.55 -9.63 -2.45
N ALA A 40 0.17 -10.62 -1.94
CA ALA A 40 -0.39 -11.94 -1.67
C ALA A 40 -1.20 -12.46 -2.86
N GLY A 41 -0.62 -12.41 -4.04
CA GLY A 41 -1.22 -12.99 -5.23
C GLY A 41 -2.20 -12.12 -5.98
N GLU A 42 -2.54 -10.96 -5.46
CA GLU A 42 -3.47 -10.08 -6.14
C GLU A 42 -2.75 -8.80 -6.59
N ARG A 43 -3.01 -8.41 -7.83
CA ARG A 43 -2.43 -7.20 -8.40
C ARG A 43 -3.32 -6.01 -8.08
N ILE A 44 -2.74 -5.02 -7.42
CA ILE A 44 -3.46 -3.82 -7.01
C ILE A 44 -2.90 -2.64 -7.78
N GLN A 45 -3.79 -1.81 -8.33
CA GLN A 45 -3.37 -0.61 -9.01
C GLN A 45 -3.82 0.60 -8.21
N ILE A 46 -2.86 1.34 -7.71
CA ILE A 46 -3.13 2.54 -6.92
C ILE A 46 -3.17 3.71 -7.89
N PRO A 47 -4.35 4.34 -8.05
CA PRO A 47 -4.47 5.45 -9.03
C PRO A 47 -3.67 6.67 -8.56
N ALA A 48 -3.29 7.49 -9.53
CA ALA A 48 -2.52 8.69 -9.21
C ALA A 48 -3.30 9.64 -8.32
N LYS A 49 -4.63 9.56 -8.36
CA LYS A 49 -5.50 10.44 -7.58
C LYS A 49 -5.81 9.93 -6.19
N ALA A 50 -5.22 8.81 -5.78
CA ALA A 50 -5.49 8.29 -4.45
C ALA A 50 -5.12 9.30 -3.39
N LEU A 51 -5.84 9.28 -2.29
CA LEU A 51 -5.53 10.11 -1.14
C LEU A 51 -4.57 9.33 -0.27
N PHE A 52 -3.58 10.01 0.29
CA PHE A 52 -2.64 9.30 1.15
C PHE A 52 -2.44 10.02 2.47
N ASN A 53 -2.16 9.20 3.47
CA ASN A 53 -1.82 9.69 4.79
C ASN A 53 -0.83 8.72 5.42
N ILE A 54 -0.28 9.13 6.53
CA ILE A 54 0.61 8.29 7.32
C ILE A 54 -0.01 8.21 8.71
N GLU A 55 -0.16 6.99 9.18
CA GLU A 55 -0.80 6.76 10.48
C GLU A 55 0.20 6.14 11.44
N HIS A 56 0.14 6.58 12.69
CA HIS A 56 0.95 6.01 13.76
C HIS A 56 0.01 5.47 14.83
N GLU A 57 0.28 4.26 15.26
CA GLU A 57 -0.55 3.62 16.28
C GLU A 57 0.34 3.02 17.34
N ARG A 58 -0.08 3.16 18.59
CA ARG A 58 0.68 2.61 19.72
C ARG A 58 -0.28 1.84 20.60
N GLU A 59 0.12 0.62 20.93
CA GLU A 59 -0.66 -0.22 21.81
C GLU A 59 0.28 -1.05 22.67
N GLY A 60 0.26 -0.83 23.98
CA GLY A 60 1.20 -1.51 24.86
C GLY A 60 2.63 -1.17 24.47
N ASN A 61 3.42 -2.19 24.18
CA ASN A 61 4.80 -1.99 23.77
C ASN A 61 5.00 -2.05 22.26
N THR A 62 3.89 -2.09 21.51
CA THR A 62 3.95 -2.21 20.06
C THR A 62 3.71 -0.86 19.42
N GLU A 63 4.55 -0.53 18.45
CA GLU A 63 4.41 0.69 17.65
C GLU A 63 4.20 0.30 16.20
N GLU A 64 3.34 1.05 15.53
CA GLU A 64 3.04 0.76 14.13
C GLU A 64 2.93 2.05 13.33
N VAL A 65 3.57 2.08 12.16
CA VAL A 65 3.46 3.19 11.22
C VAL A 65 2.95 2.62 9.90
N GLU A 66 1.92 3.25 9.36
CA GLU A 66 1.32 2.80 8.10
C GLU A 66 1.30 3.94 7.09
N PHE A 67 1.68 3.62 5.86
CA PHE A 67 1.52 4.52 4.73
C PHE A 67 0.26 4.07 4.02
N GLN A 68 -0.80 4.88 4.04
CA GLN A 68 -2.10 4.49 3.53
C GLN A 68 -2.45 5.23 2.25
N PHE A 69 -3.00 4.49 1.30
CA PHE A 69 -3.50 5.02 0.03
C PHE A 69 -4.95 4.59 -0.09
N LYS A 70 -5.84 5.54 -0.23
CA LYS A 70 -7.28 5.24 -0.30
C LYS A 70 -7.88 5.82 -1.54
N TRP A 71 -8.75 5.04 -2.17
CA TRP A 71 -9.48 5.50 -3.34
C TRP A 71 -10.76 4.68 -3.49
N GLU A 72 -11.69 5.19 -4.27
CA GLU A 72 -12.92 4.49 -4.56
C GLU A 72 -12.79 3.78 -5.90
N ARG A 73 -13.36 2.59 -5.96
CA ARG A 73 -13.34 1.82 -7.19
C ARG A 73 -14.50 2.19 -8.07
#